data_64b7894b0828b69b973264530ef2ebda
#
_entry.id   64b7894b0828b69b973264530ef2ebda
#
_cell.length_a   1.000
_cell.length_b   1.000
_cell.length_c   1.000
_cell.angle_alpha   90.00
_cell.angle_beta   90.00
_cell.angle_gamma   90.00
#
_symmetry.space_group_name_H-M   'P 1'
#
loop_
_entity.id
_entity.type
_entity.pdbx_description
1 polymer ?
#
loop_
_entity_poly.entity_id
_entity_poly.type
_entity_poly.pdbx_seq_one_letter_code
_entity_poly.pdbx_strand_id
1 'polypeptide(L)'
;GQGSQRPGMGRDLYEASPVFRAAFDAAQLDFDLKALCFEDPEGLLNQTQYTQPALVAFACGVTALLRQAGLTPAYAAGLSLGEYSALEAAGVFTPKQAVELAAFRGKAMAQAVQGRPSGMSAVLGLAREPLADCCARAEAETGGVAQICNYNCPGQLVIGGDEAAVARAAELAKAAGAKRCLPLKVSGPFHTRLMRPAGD
;
A
#
# COMPACT_ATOMS: atom_id res chain seq x y z
N GLY A 1 4.70 5.12 2.33
CA GLY A 1 3.64 4.15 2.05
C GLY A 1 3.90 3.38 0.77
N GLN A 2 3.02 2.44 0.44
CA GLN A 2 3.16 1.62 -0.78
C GLN A 2 3.25 2.51 -2.02
N GLY A 3 4.25 2.27 -2.88
CA GLY A 3 4.64 3.13 -4.00
C GLY A 3 5.91 3.96 -3.75
N SER A 4 6.41 4.02 -2.52
CA SER A 4 7.66 4.73 -2.19
C SER A 4 8.89 3.81 -2.10
N GLN A 5 8.70 2.51 -2.25
CA GLN A 5 9.77 1.51 -2.24
C GLN A 5 10.70 1.70 -3.44
N ARG A 6 11.97 1.44 -3.23
CA ARG A 6 13.00 1.47 -4.28
C ARG A 6 14.18 0.57 -3.89
N PRO A 7 14.88 -0.05 -4.83
CA PRO A 7 16.14 -0.72 -4.53
C PRO A 7 17.14 0.22 -3.87
N GLY A 8 17.87 -0.29 -2.89
CA GLY A 8 18.81 0.48 -2.07
C GLY A 8 18.20 1.21 -0.87
N MET A 9 16.86 1.16 -0.68
CA MET A 9 16.23 1.85 0.43
C MET A 9 16.71 1.34 1.78
N GLY A 10 17.22 2.24 2.62
CA GLY A 10 17.66 1.94 3.99
C GLY A 10 19.02 1.27 4.11
N ARG A 11 19.74 1.02 3.02
CA ARG A 11 21.09 0.40 3.05
C ARG A 11 22.05 1.23 3.88
N ASP A 12 22.10 2.53 3.67
CA ASP A 12 22.93 3.47 4.39
C ASP A 12 22.67 3.46 5.91
N LEU A 13 21.39 3.45 6.30
CA LEU A 13 20.99 3.36 7.70
C LEU A 13 21.32 1.98 8.31
N TYR A 14 21.12 0.94 7.53
CA TYR A 14 21.45 -0.44 7.94
C TYR A 14 22.94 -0.63 8.20
N GLU A 15 23.79 -0.08 7.32
CA GLU A 15 25.25 -0.16 7.46
C GLU A 15 25.76 0.69 8.62
N ALA A 16 25.20 1.89 8.80
CA ALA A 16 25.65 2.85 9.79
C ALA A 16 25.15 2.59 11.20
N SER A 17 23.97 1.92 11.39
CA SER A 17 23.33 1.82 12.69
C SER A 17 22.98 0.40 13.11
N PRO A 18 23.59 -0.11 14.18
CA PRO A 18 23.20 -1.39 14.78
C PRO A 18 21.74 -1.43 15.26
N VAL A 19 21.21 -0.29 15.72
CA VAL A 19 19.83 -0.19 16.22
C VAL A 19 18.83 -0.30 15.08
N PHE A 20 19.08 0.38 13.95
CA PHE A 20 18.27 0.23 12.74
C PHE A 20 18.30 -1.22 12.26
N ARG A 21 19.50 -1.80 12.17
CA ARG A 21 19.71 -3.19 11.73
C ARG A 21 18.93 -4.18 12.57
N ALA A 22 19.01 -4.08 13.89
CA ALA A 22 18.32 -4.98 14.80
C ALA A 22 16.80 -4.95 14.63
N ALA A 23 16.21 -3.76 14.39
CA ALA A 23 14.77 -3.62 14.15
C ALA A 23 14.38 -4.10 12.73
N PHE A 24 15.21 -3.84 11.73
CA PHE A 24 14.99 -4.26 10.34
C PHE A 24 15.05 -5.79 10.20
N ASP A 25 16.00 -6.46 10.86
CA ASP A 25 16.23 -7.90 10.81
C ASP A 25 15.38 -8.69 11.82
N ALA A 26 14.47 -8.04 12.55
CA ALA A 26 13.72 -8.68 13.64
C ALA A 26 12.76 -9.80 13.18
N ALA A 27 12.26 -9.72 11.96
CA ALA A 27 11.27 -10.67 11.43
C ALA A 27 11.92 -11.87 10.73
N GLN A 28 11.22 -13.01 10.80
CA GLN A 28 11.55 -14.20 10.04
C GLN A 28 10.59 -14.36 8.87
N LEU A 29 11.10 -14.23 7.65
CA LEU A 29 10.35 -14.32 6.42
C LEU A 29 10.83 -15.51 5.58
N ASP A 30 10.01 -15.94 4.63
CA ASP A 30 10.32 -17.02 3.68
C ASP A 30 11.17 -16.53 2.48
N PHE A 31 11.69 -15.30 2.54
CA PHE A 31 12.58 -14.69 1.55
C PHE A 31 13.62 -13.77 2.23
N ASP A 32 14.68 -13.44 1.52
CA ASP A 32 15.74 -12.52 1.99
C ASP A 32 15.27 -11.06 1.83
N LEU A 33 14.76 -10.49 2.92
CA LEU A 33 14.27 -9.10 2.98
C LEU A 33 15.38 -8.08 2.65
N LYS A 34 16.62 -8.36 3.08
CA LYS A 34 17.76 -7.47 2.87
C LYS A 34 18.15 -7.43 1.38
N ALA A 35 18.31 -8.60 0.76
CA ALA A 35 18.58 -8.69 -0.68
C ALA A 35 17.46 -8.02 -1.49
N LEU A 36 16.20 -8.24 -1.12
CA LEU A 36 15.04 -7.62 -1.74
C LEU A 36 15.08 -6.08 -1.64
N CYS A 37 15.31 -5.53 -0.44
CA CYS A 37 15.31 -4.07 -0.24
C CYS A 37 16.51 -3.38 -0.88
N PHE A 38 17.68 -4.01 -0.87
CA PHE A 38 18.93 -3.36 -1.25
C PHE A 38 19.28 -3.56 -2.72
N GLU A 39 18.90 -4.68 -3.32
CA GLU A 39 19.34 -5.07 -4.66
C GLU A 39 18.17 -5.37 -5.60
N ASP A 40 17.11 -5.97 -5.07
CA ASP A 40 15.93 -6.44 -5.81
C ASP A 40 16.29 -7.20 -7.11
N PRO A 41 17.12 -8.26 -7.00
CA PRO A 41 17.71 -8.90 -8.19
C PRO A 41 16.66 -9.54 -9.10
N GLU A 42 15.48 -9.87 -8.56
CA GLU A 42 14.37 -10.49 -9.28
C GLU A 42 13.26 -9.49 -9.65
N GLY A 43 13.39 -8.22 -9.27
CA GLY A 43 12.38 -7.18 -9.52
C GLY A 43 11.06 -7.39 -8.75
N LEU A 44 11.12 -8.03 -7.58
CA LEU A 44 9.95 -8.42 -6.79
C LEU A 44 9.45 -7.31 -5.86
N LEU A 45 10.28 -6.31 -5.56
CA LEU A 45 10.00 -5.26 -4.58
C LEU A 45 8.69 -4.50 -4.84
N ASN A 46 8.23 -4.45 -6.08
CA ASN A 46 6.98 -3.79 -6.47
C ASN A 46 5.73 -4.68 -6.35
N GLN A 47 5.87 -5.95 -6.02
CA GLN A 47 4.74 -6.84 -5.75
C GLN A 47 4.32 -6.68 -4.29
N THR A 48 3.01 -6.55 -4.03
CA THR A 48 2.50 -6.16 -2.71
C THR A 48 2.93 -7.07 -1.57
N GLN A 49 3.07 -8.38 -1.80
CA GLN A 49 3.54 -9.34 -0.79
C GLN A 49 4.98 -9.09 -0.33
N TYR A 50 5.79 -8.43 -1.15
CA TYR A 50 7.17 -8.05 -0.85
C TYR A 50 7.28 -6.58 -0.44
N THR A 51 6.54 -5.69 -1.09
CA THR A 51 6.51 -4.26 -0.78
C THR A 51 6.12 -4.00 0.67
N GLN A 52 5.08 -4.71 1.16
CA GLN A 52 4.52 -4.42 2.47
C GLN A 52 5.50 -4.69 3.61
N PRO A 53 6.08 -5.89 3.76
CA PRO A 53 7.07 -6.15 4.81
C PRO A 53 8.33 -5.30 4.66
N ALA A 54 8.77 -5.00 3.43
CA ALA A 54 9.93 -4.16 3.17
C ALA A 54 9.76 -2.73 3.72
N LEU A 55 8.62 -2.10 3.45
CA LEU A 55 8.34 -0.76 3.93
C LEU A 55 8.11 -0.72 5.45
N VAL A 56 7.48 -1.74 6.03
CA VAL A 56 7.28 -1.80 7.49
C VAL A 56 8.60 -2.05 8.21
N ALA A 57 9.48 -2.93 7.72
CA ALA A 57 10.81 -3.14 8.29
C ALA A 57 11.65 -1.87 8.26
N PHE A 58 11.63 -1.14 7.14
CA PHE A 58 12.28 0.17 7.04
C PHE A 58 11.72 1.15 8.09
N ALA A 59 10.40 1.23 8.23
CA ALA A 59 9.76 2.11 9.20
C ALA A 59 10.12 1.73 10.64
N CYS A 60 10.15 0.44 11.00
CA CYS A 60 10.59 -0.04 12.31
C CYS A 60 12.04 0.36 12.60
N GLY A 61 12.94 0.24 11.62
CA GLY A 61 14.32 0.69 11.75
C GLY A 61 14.42 2.19 12.04
N VAL A 62 13.67 3.02 11.30
CA VAL A 62 13.61 4.47 11.52
C VAL A 62 13.02 4.81 12.88
N THR A 63 11.94 4.14 13.29
CA THR A 63 11.34 4.32 14.62
C THR A 63 12.34 4.02 15.74
N ALA A 64 13.12 2.95 15.60
CA ALA A 64 14.16 2.58 16.56
C ALA A 64 15.26 3.66 16.67
N LEU A 65 15.68 4.25 15.53
CA LEU A 65 16.63 5.38 15.52
C LEU A 65 16.07 6.60 16.24
N LEU A 66 14.82 6.97 15.96
CA LEU A 66 14.18 8.12 16.60
C LEU A 66 14.07 7.92 18.12
N ARG A 67 13.70 6.72 18.56
CA ARG A 67 13.67 6.37 19.98
C ARG A 67 15.06 6.45 20.63
N GLN A 68 16.09 5.97 19.95
CA GLN A 68 17.48 6.08 20.43
C GLN A 68 17.90 7.55 20.57
N ALA A 69 17.42 8.43 19.69
CA ALA A 69 17.66 9.88 19.78
C ALA A 69 16.78 10.60 20.84
N GLY A 70 16.01 9.85 21.63
CA GLY A 70 15.13 10.41 22.67
C GLY A 70 13.81 10.96 22.15
N LEU A 71 13.48 10.73 20.88
CA LEU A 71 12.22 11.18 20.27
C LEU A 71 11.14 10.12 20.48
N THR A 72 10.07 10.50 21.19
CA THR A 72 8.89 9.65 21.41
C THR A 72 7.66 10.36 20.87
N PRO A 73 6.87 9.72 19.97
CA PRO A 73 5.67 10.34 19.44
C PRO A 73 4.59 10.42 20.52
N ALA A 74 3.88 11.55 20.59
CA ALA A 74 2.67 11.68 21.41
C ALA A 74 1.47 10.96 20.76
N TYR A 75 1.45 10.92 19.44
CA TYR A 75 0.42 10.26 18.63
C TYR A 75 1.06 9.57 17.42
N ALA A 76 0.49 8.46 17.00
CA ALA A 76 0.88 7.76 15.78
C ALA A 76 -0.38 7.47 14.93
N ALA A 77 -0.29 7.71 13.64
CA ALA A 77 -1.35 7.42 12.69
C ALA A 77 -0.76 6.86 11.39
N GLY A 78 -1.53 6.03 10.69
CA GLY A 78 -1.11 5.44 9.44
C GLY A 78 -2.28 5.15 8.52
N LEU A 79 -2.07 5.32 7.22
CA LEU A 79 -3.04 4.97 6.19
C LEU A 79 -2.69 3.60 5.61
N SER A 80 -3.65 2.67 5.60
CA SER A 80 -3.49 1.33 5.02
C SER A 80 -2.25 0.60 5.59
N LEU A 81 -1.20 0.39 4.80
CA LEU A 81 0.04 -0.22 5.27
C LEU A 81 0.69 0.57 6.43
N GLY A 82 0.60 1.89 6.41
CA GLY A 82 1.17 2.76 7.45
C GLY A 82 0.60 2.53 8.84
N GLU A 83 -0.60 1.94 8.94
CA GLU A 83 -1.21 1.56 10.22
C GLU A 83 -0.34 0.57 11.01
N TYR A 84 0.29 -0.39 10.33
CA TYR A 84 1.21 -1.35 10.97
C TYR A 84 2.44 -0.66 11.56
N SER A 85 3.00 0.31 10.85
CA SER A 85 4.11 1.12 11.34
C SER A 85 3.67 2.03 12.50
N ALA A 86 2.46 2.58 12.44
CA ALA A 86 1.91 3.40 13.52
C ALA A 86 1.66 2.57 14.80
N LEU A 87 1.16 1.35 14.67
CA LEU A 87 0.94 0.42 15.78
C LEU A 87 2.27 -0.04 16.41
N GLU A 88 3.31 -0.24 15.60
CA GLU A 88 4.66 -0.50 16.11
C GLU A 88 5.20 0.73 16.86
N ALA A 89 5.09 1.91 16.28
CA ALA A 89 5.52 3.15 16.93
C ALA A 89 4.76 3.45 18.23
N ALA A 90 3.50 3.02 18.33
CA ALA A 90 2.69 3.10 19.56
C ALA A 90 2.99 1.99 20.58
N GLY A 91 3.86 1.01 20.25
CA GLY A 91 4.21 -0.10 21.11
C GLY A 91 3.17 -1.23 21.19
N VAL A 92 2.18 -1.24 20.27
CA VAL A 92 1.18 -2.32 20.17
C VAL A 92 1.80 -3.58 19.58
N PHE A 93 2.67 -3.42 18.58
CA PHE A 93 3.43 -4.50 17.96
C PHE A 93 4.94 -4.33 18.21
N THR A 94 5.64 -5.43 18.36
CA THR A 94 7.09 -5.45 18.19
C THR A 94 7.45 -5.30 16.70
N PRO A 95 8.68 -4.87 16.34
CA PRO A 95 9.12 -4.84 14.96
C PRO A 95 8.91 -6.18 14.24
N LYS A 96 9.21 -7.30 14.91
CA LYS A 96 8.97 -8.65 14.37
C LYS A 96 7.50 -8.85 13.99
N GLN A 97 6.59 -8.60 14.92
CA GLN A 97 5.16 -8.79 14.68
C GLN A 97 4.62 -7.90 13.56
N ALA A 98 5.03 -6.62 13.54
CA ALA A 98 4.57 -5.68 12.53
C ALA A 98 5.00 -6.13 11.12
N VAL A 99 6.25 -6.58 10.94
CA VAL A 99 6.79 -7.02 9.64
C VAL A 99 6.17 -8.35 9.20
N GLU A 100 6.05 -9.33 10.12
CA GLU A 100 5.44 -10.63 9.81
C GLU A 100 3.95 -10.50 9.45
N LEU A 101 3.20 -9.66 10.17
CA LEU A 101 1.80 -9.36 9.85
C LEU A 101 1.67 -8.63 8.51
N ALA A 102 2.58 -7.69 8.20
CA ALA A 102 2.59 -7.03 6.89
C ALA A 102 2.90 -8.00 5.75
N ALA A 103 3.78 -8.98 5.96
CA ALA A 103 4.06 -10.03 5.00
C ALA A 103 2.84 -10.93 4.77
N PHE A 104 2.20 -11.37 5.85
CA PHE A 104 0.94 -12.14 5.78
C PHE A 104 -0.14 -11.36 5.02
N ARG A 105 -0.38 -10.10 5.39
CA ARG A 105 -1.35 -9.22 4.72
C ARG A 105 -1.04 -9.07 3.23
N GLY A 106 0.21 -8.80 2.88
CA GLY A 106 0.63 -8.66 1.49
C GLY A 106 0.35 -9.91 0.65
N LYS A 107 0.61 -11.09 1.23
CA LYS A 107 0.37 -12.39 0.63
C LYS A 107 -1.14 -12.66 0.44
N ALA A 108 -1.95 -12.42 1.48
CA ALA A 108 -3.40 -12.57 1.42
C ALA A 108 -4.02 -11.63 0.36
N MET A 109 -3.58 -10.37 0.30
CA MET A 109 -4.06 -9.41 -0.70
C MET A 109 -3.66 -9.78 -2.13
N ALA A 110 -2.46 -10.33 -2.34
CA ALA A 110 -2.03 -10.81 -3.65
C ALA A 110 -2.85 -12.03 -4.11
N GLN A 111 -3.11 -12.96 -3.18
CA GLN A 111 -3.90 -14.15 -3.46
C GLN A 111 -5.37 -13.84 -3.77
N ALA A 112 -5.96 -12.86 -3.07
CA ALA A 112 -7.37 -12.49 -3.25
C ALA A 112 -7.75 -12.11 -4.69
N VAL A 113 -6.79 -11.67 -5.49
CA VAL A 113 -7.01 -11.23 -6.88
C VAL A 113 -6.11 -11.92 -7.89
N GLN A 114 -5.56 -13.06 -7.52
CA GLN A 114 -4.69 -13.83 -8.41
C GLN A 114 -5.42 -14.19 -9.72
N GLY A 115 -4.81 -13.86 -10.85
CA GLY A 115 -5.37 -14.12 -12.17
C GLY A 115 -6.50 -13.19 -12.60
N ARG A 116 -6.84 -12.16 -11.80
CA ARG A 116 -7.87 -11.17 -12.14
C ARG A 116 -7.27 -9.86 -12.61
N PRO A 117 -7.42 -9.48 -13.90
CA PRO A 117 -7.00 -8.17 -14.40
C PRO A 117 -7.69 -7.06 -13.61
N SER A 118 -6.93 -6.28 -12.90
CA SER A 118 -7.45 -5.27 -11.98
C SER A 118 -6.49 -4.09 -11.86
N GLY A 119 -7.00 -2.96 -11.38
CA GLY A 119 -6.19 -1.75 -11.26
C GLY A 119 -6.81 -0.70 -10.37
N MET A 120 -6.07 0.40 -10.23
CA MET A 120 -6.50 1.58 -9.49
C MET A 120 -6.18 2.84 -10.28
N SER A 121 -6.98 3.89 -10.10
CA SER A 121 -6.74 5.20 -10.70
C SER A 121 -7.00 6.31 -9.70
N ALA A 122 -6.07 7.25 -9.57
CA ALA A 122 -6.27 8.47 -8.80
C ALA A 122 -7.12 9.45 -9.62
N VAL A 123 -8.18 9.97 -9.01
CA VAL A 123 -9.09 10.96 -9.60
C VAL A 123 -8.95 12.28 -8.85
N LEU A 124 -8.59 13.32 -9.59
CA LEU A 124 -8.30 14.64 -9.05
C LEU A 124 -9.39 15.63 -9.46
N GLY A 125 -9.86 16.42 -8.51
CA GLY A 125 -10.75 17.56 -8.77
C GLY A 125 -12.20 17.19 -9.05
N LEU A 126 -12.65 15.98 -8.68
CA LEU A 126 -14.04 15.56 -8.71
C LEU A 126 -14.52 15.24 -7.29
N ALA A 127 -15.75 15.63 -6.96
CA ALA A 127 -16.36 15.34 -5.67
C ALA A 127 -16.75 13.84 -5.56
N ARG A 128 -17.03 13.40 -4.33
CA ARG A 128 -17.35 12.01 -4.01
C ARG A 128 -18.59 11.50 -4.75
N GLU A 129 -19.69 12.26 -4.69
CA GLU A 129 -20.99 11.84 -5.21
C GLU A 129 -20.95 11.64 -6.73
N PRO A 130 -20.50 12.62 -7.57
CA PRO A 130 -20.35 12.41 -9.00
C PRO A 130 -19.40 11.26 -9.35
N LEU A 131 -18.33 11.04 -8.56
CA LEU A 131 -17.42 9.92 -8.80
C LEU A 131 -18.07 8.58 -8.47
N ALA A 132 -18.87 8.49 -7.41
CA ALA A 132 -19.63 7.28 -7.08
C ALA A 132 -20.63 6.93 -8.20
N ASP A 133 -21.31 7.92 -8.78
CA ASP A 133 -22.20 7.71 -9.93
C ASP A 133 -21.43 7.22 -11.16
N CYS A 134 -20.22 7.75 -11.41
CA CYS A 134 -19.35 7.26 -12.49
C CYS A 134 -18.97 5.79 -12.27
N CYS A 135 -18.63 5.40 -11.05
CA CYS A 135 -18.32 4.02 -10.71
C CYS A 135 -19.54 3.10 -10.93
N ALA A 136 -20.70 3.47 -10.41
CA ALA A 136 -21.93 2.69 -10.56
C ALA A 136 -22.32 2.48 -12.04
N ARG A 137 -22.20 3.52 -12.86
CA ARG A 137 -22.42 3.44 -14.31
C ARG A 137 -21.40 2.52 -15.00
N ALA A 138 -20.12 2.64 -14.64
CA ALA A 138 -19.08 1.79 -15.20
C ALA A 138 -19.33 0.32 -14.85
N GLU A 139 -19.77 0.01 -13.63
CA GLU A 139 -20.16 -1.34 -13.23
C GLU A 139 -21.35 -1.85 -14.07
N ALA A 140 -22.37 -1.03 -14.26
CA ALA A 140 -23.54 -1.40 -15.07
C ALA A 140 -23.19 -1.65 -16.54
N GLU A 141 -22.27 -0.86 -17.10
CA GLU A 141 -21.86 -0.96 -18.52
C GLU A 141 -20.88 -2.11 -18.78
N THR A 142 -20.03 -2.47 -17.80
CA THR A 142 -18.94 -3.46 -17.99
C THR A 142 -19.21 -4.82 -17.32
N GLY A 143 -20.13 -4.86 -16.35
CA GLY A 143 -20.35 -6.02 -15.49
C GLY A 143 -19.22 -6.26 -14.47
N GLY A 144 -18.18 -5.43 -14.47
CA GLY A 144 -17.05 -5.51 -13.55
C GLY A 144 -17.24 -4.66 -12.29
N VAL A 145 -16.22 -4.64 -11.43
CA VAL A 145 -16.19 -3.86 -10.20
C VAL A 145 -15.46 -2.56 -10.41
N ALA A 146 -16.05 -1.43 -10.02
CA ALA A 146 -15.40 -0.14 -9.89
C ALA A 146 -15.92 0.59 -8.65
N GLN A 147 -15.06 0.93 -7.70
CA GLN A 147 -15.47 1.61 -6.46
C GLN A 147 -14.45 2.65 -6.04
N ILE A 148 -14.91 3.66 -5.29
CA ILE A 148 -14.01 4.54 -4.55
C ILE A 148 -13.40 3.74 -3.40
N CYS A 149 -12.09 3.63 -3.40
CA CYS A 149 -11.32 2.83 -2.44
C CYS A 149 -10.44 3.67 -1.49
N ASN A 150 -10.07 4.91 -1.86
CA ASN A 150 -9.36 5.82 -0.98
C ASN A 150 -9.93 7.24 -1.04
N TYR A 151 -10.03 7.84 0.13
CA TYR A 151 -10.40 9.24 0.36
C TYR A 151 -9.16 9.95 0.93
N ASN A 152 -8.22 10.35 0.05
CA ASN A 152 -6.91 10.84 0.51
C ASN A 152 -6.99 12.25 1.09
N CYS A 153 -7.63 13.16 0.39
CA CYS A 153 -7.91 14.52 0.84
C CYS A 153 -9.04 15.13 -0.02
N PRO A 154 -9.55 16.32 0.34
CA PRO A 154 -10.49 17.03 -0.51
C PRO A 154 -9.97 17.20 -1.94
N GLY A 155 -10.73 16.70 -2.92
CA GLY A 155 -10.36 16.74 -4.32
C GLY A 155 -9.37 15.66 -4.81
N GLN A 156 -9.01 14.70 -3.96
CA GLN A 156 -8.21 13.55 -4.36
C GLN A 156 -8.82 12.24 -3.84
N LEU A 157 -9.41 11.50 -4.74
CA LEU A 157 -10.00 10.18 -4.51
C LEU A 157 -9.27 9.13 -5.34
N VAL A 158 -9.37 7.87 -4.96
CA VAL A 158 -8.87 6.75 -5.75
C VAL A 158 -10.00 5.78 -6.02
N ILE A 159 -10.13 5.35 -7.27
CA ILE A 159 -11.02 4.26 -7.66
C ILE A 159 -10.22 3.00 -7.93
N GLY A 160 -10.79 1.85 -7.62
CA GLY A 160 -10.18 0.54 -7.85
C GLY A 160 -11.22 -0.50 -8.23
N GLY A 161 -10.78 -1.57 -8.87
CA GLY A 161 -11.65 -2.64 -9.31
C GLY A 161 -11.08 -3.44 -10.48
N ASP A 162 -11.95 -4.02 -11.28
CA ASP A 162 -11.58 -4.66 -12.53
C ASP A 162 -11.04 -3.64 -13.53
N GLU A 163 -10.01 -4.00 -14.28
CA GLU A 163 -9.29 -3.07 -15.16
C GLU A 163 -10.24 -2.34 -16.13
N ALA A 164 -11.12 -3.06 -16.81
CA ALA A 164 -12.07 -2.48 -17.77
C ALA A 164 -13.07 -1.54 -17.07
N ALA A 165 -13.56 -1.89 -15.89
CA ALA A 165 -14.52 -1.07 -15.14
C ALA A 165 -13.86 0.20 -14.59
N VAL A 166 -12.62 0.10 -14.09
CA VAL A 166 -11.84 1.26 -13.63
C VAL A 166 -11.50 2.20 -14.78
N ALA A 167 -11.09 1.66 -15.95
CA ALA A 167 -10.86 2.46 -17.14
C ALA A 167 -12.13 3.21 -17.56
N ARG A 168 -13.27 2.53 -17.60
CA ARG A 168 -14.55 3.13 -17.93
C ARG A 168 -14.99 4.19 -16.91
N ALA A 169 -14.84 3.93 -15.63
CA ALA A 169 -15.12 4.90 -14.56
C ALA A 169 -14.25 6.16 -14.69
N ALA A 170 -12.98 6.00 -15.03
CA ALA A 170 -12.06 7.12 -15.25
C ALA A 170 -12.46 7.99 -16.46
N GLU A 171 -12.95 7.39 -17.55
CA GLU A 171 -13.49 8.13 -18.70
C GLU A 171 -14.74 8.95 -18.30
N LEU A 172 -15.69 8.29 -17.61
CA LEU A 172 -16.89 8.94 -17.10
C LEU A 172 -16.56 10.08 -16.13
N ALA A 173 -15.57 9.88 -15.24
CA ALA A 173 -15.11 10.90 -14.31
C ALA A 173 -14.52 12.11 -15.03
N LYS A 174 -13.74 11.92 -16.11
CA LYS A 174 -13.24 13.01 -16.95
C LYS A 174 -14.38 13.78 -17.59
N ALA A 175 -15.37 13.08 -18.14
CA ALA A 175 -16.56 13.71 -18.72
C ALA A 175 -17.40 14.48 -17.68
N ALA A 176 -17.40 14.03 -16.42
CA ALA A 176 -18.06 14.68 -15.29
C ALA A 176 -17.25 15.86 -14.69
N GLY A 177 -16.07 16.18 -15.23
CA GLY A 177 -15.27 17.34 -14.82
C GLY A 177 -14.06 17.03 -13.94
N ALA A 178 -13.65 15.77 -13.82
CA ALA A 178 -12.39 15.45 -13.15
C ALA A 178 -11.21 16.10 -13.90
N LYS A 179 -10.36 16.80 -13.14
CA LYS A 179 -9.17 17.46 -13.71
C LYS A 179 -8.15 16.47 -14.25
N ARG A 180 -7.97 15.34 -13.57
CA ARG A 180 -7.06 14.25 -13.97
C ARG A 180 -7.55 12.91 -13.46
N CYS A 181 -7.34 11.87 -14.25
CA CYS A 181 -7.42 10.47 -13.83
C CYS A 181 -6.09 9.81 -14.18
N LEU A 182 -5.36 9.36 -13.17
CA LEU A 182 -4.00 8.84 -13.28
C LEU A 182 -3.97 7.38 -12.87
N PRO A 183 -3.72 6.43 -13.79
CA PRO A 183 -3.52 5.04 -13.43
C PRO A 183 -2.39 4.89 -12.42
N LEU A 184 -2.60 4.08 -11.39
CA LEU A 184 -1.59 3.79 -10.37
C LEU A 184 -0.84 2.52 -10.73
N LYS A 185 0.49 2.53 -10.52
CA LYS A 185 1.34 1.34 -10.67
C LYS A 185 1.23 0.48 -9.40
N VAL A 186 0.15 -0.28 -9.28
CA VAL A 186 -0.11 -1.17 -8.14
C VAL A 186 -0.49 -2.56 -8.63
N SER A 187 -0.28 -3.56 -7.81
CA SER A 187 -0.47 -4.97 -8.16
C SER A 187 -1.88 -5.50 -7.86
N GLY A 188 -2.84 -4.62 -7.54
CA GLY A 188 -4.20 -5.07 -7.25
C GLY A 188 -5.17 -3.93 -6.93
N PRO A 189 -6.47 -4.22 -6.89
CA PRO A 189 -7.57 -3.28 -6.63
C PRO A 189 -7.80 -3.11 -5.12
N PHE A 190 -6.78 -2.60 -4.42
CA PHE A 190 -6.77 -2.52 -2.97
C PHE A 190 -7.94 -1.70 -2.42
N HIS A 191 -8.45 -2.10 -1.25
CA HIS A 191 -9.58 -1.46 -0.55
C HIS A 191 -10.90 -1.49 -1.32
N THR A 192 -11.08 -2.45 -2.24
CA THR A 192 -12.35 -2.73 -2.89
C THR A 192 -12.97 -4.01 -2.32
N ARG A 193 -14.25 -4.29 -2.66
CA ARG A 193 -14.90 -5.56 -2.30
C ARG A 193 -14.19 -6.81 -2.86
N LEU A 194 -13.31 -6.65 -3.85
CA LEU A 194 -12.47 -7.73 -4.38
C LEU A 194 -11.40 -8.19 -3.38
N MET A 195 -11.09 -7.37 -2.36
CA MET A 195 -10.17 -7.72 -1.27
C MET A 195 -10.84 -8.48 -0.13
N ARG A 196 -12.15 -8.74 -0.17
CA ARG A 196 -12.85 -9.46 0.91
C ARG A 196 -12.20 -10.79 1.28
N PRO A 197 -11.76 -11.64 0.32
CA PRO A 197 -11.09 -12.90 0.67
C PRO A 197 -9.77 -12.73 1.45
N ALA A 198 -9.17 -11.53 1.43
CA ALA A 198 -7.99 -11.24 2.23
C ALA A 198 -8.33 -10.75 3.64
N GLY A 199 -9.58 -10.40 3.91
CA GLY A 199 -10.08 -9.97 5.22
C GLY A 199 -10.72 -11.07 6.03
N ASP A 200 -11.19 -12.11 5.37
CA ASP A 200 -11.82 -13.31 5.97
C ASP A 200 -10.74 -14.28 6.47
#